data_202eabfbaf085455fb50ef5e3f93154d
#
_entry.id   202eabfbaf085455fb50ef5e3f93154d
#
_cell.length_a   1.000
_cell.length_b   1.000
_cell.length_c   1.000
_cell.angle_alpha   90.00
_cell.angle_beta   90.00
_cell.angle_gamma   90.00
#
_symmetry.space_group_name_H-M   'P 1'
#
loop_
_entity.id
_entity.type
_entity.pdbx_description
1 polymer ?
#
loop_
_entity_poly.entity_id
_entity_poly.type
_entity_poly.pdbx_seq_one_letter_code
_entity_poly.pdbx_strand_id
1 'polypeptide(L)'
;MAETIRLTTPLTEEVSRKLKVGDSVLITGKIYSARDAAHKVMTEALARGEKLPIDWHDKIVYYLGPTPAKPGDPIGSAGPTTSGRMDAYTPTMLEQGIKGMIGKGSRSQAVVDAMKKHGVTYFAAVGGAAALIAKSIKKYEVIAYEDLGPEALAELTVEDFPCIVVGDTEGNNFYELGQKPYREI
;
A
#
# COMPACT_ATOMS: atom_id res chain seq x y z
N MET A 1 25.54 -3.99 4.02
CA MET A 1 24.17 -3.40 3.97
C MET A 1 23.52 -3.97 2.72
N ALA A 2 22.28 -4.46 2.81
CA ALA A 2 21.55 -4.91 1.62
C ALA A 2 21.37 -3.73 0.64
N GLU A 3 21.50 -3.99 -0.64
CA GLU A 3 21.33 -2.99 -1.69
C GLU A 3 19.85 -2.55 -1.73
N THR A 4 19.60 -1.24 -1.84
CA THR A 4 18.24 -0.72 -1.93
C THR A 4 17.70 -0.92 -3.34
N ILE A 5 16.58 -1.62 -3.46
CA ILE A 5 15.92 -1.92 -4.73
C ILE A 5 15.11 -0.70 -5.19
N ARG A 6 15.31 -0.25 -6.44
CA ARG A 6 14.49 0.80 -7.05
C ARG A 6 13.36 0.16 -7.86
N LEU A 7 12.12 0.53 -7.52
CA LEU A 7 10.92 0.06 -8.20
C LEU A 7 10.25 1.21 -8.95
N THR A 8 9.80 0.92 -10.16
CA THR A 8 8.97 1.84 -10.94
C THR A 8 7.58 1.24 -11.11
N THR A 9 6.54 2.04 -10.92
CA THR A 9 5.16 1.59 -11.16
C THR A 9 4.80 1.69 -12.65
N PRO A 10 3.92 0.81 -13.17
CA PRO A 10 3.14 -0.21 -12.48
C PRO A 10 4.00 -1.37 -11.95
N LEU A 11 3.56 -2.01 -10.86
CA LEU A 11 4.24 -3.16 -10.25
C LEU A 11 3.69 -4.45 -10.87
N THR A 12 4.46 -5.03 -11.78
CA THR A 12 4.06 -6.30 -12.41
C THR A 12 4.18 -7.48 -11.45
N GLU A 13 3.44 -8.56 -11.71
CA GLU A 13 3.55 -9.80 -10.92
C GLU A 13 4.95 -10.39 -10.96
N GLU A 14 5.64 -10.32 -12.10
CA GLU A 14 7.02 -10.81 -12.23
C GLU A 14 7.97 -10.08 -11.27
N VAL A 15 7.84 -8.76 -11.15
CA VAL A 15 8.65 -7.95 -10.22
C VAL A 15 8.25 -8.23 -8.78
N SER A 16 6.94 -8.27 -8.49
CA SER A 16 6.41 -8.56 -7.15
C SER A 16 6.95 -9.90 -6.61
N ARG A 17 6.98 -10.95 -7.43
CA ARG A 17 7.48 -12.29 -7.03
C ARG A 17 8.99 -12.36 -6.76
N LYS A 18 9.76 -11.38 -7.21
CA LYS A 18 11.21 -11.31 -6.94
C LYS A 18 11.53 -10.67 -5.60
N LEU A 19 10.61 -9.89 -5.05
CA LEU A 19 10.79 -9.19 -3.78
C LEU A 19 10.68 -10.15 -2.60
N LYS A 20 11.56 -9.98 -1.62
CA LYS A 20 11.61 -10.79 -0.41
C LYS A 20 11.44 -9.92 0.84
N VAL A 21 10.88 -10.49 1.88
CA VAL A 21 10.77 -9.81 3.17
C VAL A 21 12.12 -9.32 3.68
N GLY A 22 12.17 -8.08 4.14
CA GLY A 22 13.39 -7.39 4.56
C GLY A 22 14.04 -6.54 3.48
N ASP A 23 13.64 -6.66 2.22
CA ASP A 23 14.15 -5.80 1.15
C ASP A 23 13.77 -4.35 1.41
N SER A 24 14.78 -3.46 1.32
CA SER A 24 14.57 -2.01 1.31
C SER A 24 14.29 -1.57 -0.12
N VAL A 25 13.19 -0.82 -0.32
CA VAL A 25 12.77 -0.39 -1.65
C VAL A 25 12.53 1.11 -1.72
N LEU A 26 12.76 1.70 -2.89
CA LEU A 26 12.38 3.07 -3.24
C LEU A 26 11.43 2.99 -4.43
N ILE A 27 10.20 3.47 -4.25
CA ILE A 27 9.15 3.39 -5.28
C ILE A 27 9.03 4.74 -5.99
N THR A 28 9.07 4.73 -7.32
CA THR A 28 8.86 5.90 -8.17
C THR A 28 7.73 5.64 -9.17
N GLY A 29 6.86 6.63 -9.36
CA GLY A 29 5.73 6.59 -10.29
C GLY A 29 4.39 6.85 -9.62
N LYS A 30 3.32 6.20 -10.07
CA LYS A 30 1.97 6.40 -9.55
C LYS A 30 1.58 5.32 -8.56
N ILE A 31 1.08 5.74 -7.39
CA ILE A 31 0.43 4.87 -6.40
C ILE A 31 -0.92 5.49 -6.03
N TYR A 32 -1.79 4.73 -5.36
CA TYR A 32 -3.16 5.18 -5.08
C TYR A 32 -3.44 5.11 -3.59
N SER A 33 -4.03 6.17 -3.01
CA SER A 33 -4.45 6.13 -1.61
C SER A 33 -5.90 5.70 -1.50
N ALA A 34 -6.17 4.74 -0.63
CA ALA A 34 -7.50 4.32 -0.24
C ALA A 34 -7.46 3.72 1.17
N ARG A 35 -8.42 4.08 2.01
CA ARG A 35 -8.57 3.54 3.36
C ARG A 35 -9.91 2.85 3.54
N ASP A 36 -10.31 2.68 4.80
CA ASP A 36 -11.50 1.95 5.24
C ASP A 36 -12.75 2.32 4.45
N ALA A 37 -13.08 3.61 4.39
CA ALA A 37 -14.30 4.07 3.74
C ALA A 37 -14.28 3.82 2.23
N ALA A 38 -13.17 4.14 1.54
CA ALA A 38 -13.05 3.89 0.11
C ALA A 38 -13.08 2.38 -0.21
N HIS A 39 -12.39 1.53 0.59
CA HIS A 39 -12.44 0.08 0.42
C HIS A 39 -13.85 -0.47 0.57
N LYS A 40 -14.60 0.00 1.58
CA LYS A 40 -16.00 -0.38 1.78
C LYS A 40 -16.84 -0.03 0.55
N VAL A 41 -16.79 1.21 0.09
CA VAL A 41 -17.55 1.67 -1.09
C VAL A 41 -17.19 0.85 -2.33
N MET A 42 -15.90 0.61 -2.58
CA MET A 42 -15.44 -0.19 -3.72
C MET A 42 -15.94 -1.63 -3.67
N THR A 43 -15.84 -2.28 -2.51
CA THR A 43 -16.28 -3.68 -2.38
C THR A 43 -17.80 -3.82 -2.46
N GLU A 44 -18.56 -2.86 -1.93
CA GLU A 44 -20.01 -2.80 -2.10
C GLU A 44 -20.41 -2.57 -3.56
N ALA A 45 -19.70 -1.72 -4.30
CA ALA A 45 -19.90 -1.51 -5.74
C ALA A 45 -19.66 -2.81 -6.53
N LEU A 46 -18.55 -3.52 -6.24
CA LEU A 46 -18.27 -4.83 -6.84
C LEU A 46 -19.37 -5.86 -6.55
N ALA A 47 -19.88 -5.89 -5.32
CA ALA A 47 -20.98 -6.80 -4.95
C ALA A 47 -22.28 -6.52 -5.72
N ARG A 48 -22.48 -5.26 -6.17
CA ARG A 48 -23.60 -4.88 -7.06
C ARG A 48 -23.30 -5.07 -8.55
N GLY A 49 -22.10 -5.55 -8.91
CA GLY A 49 -21.66 -5.72 -10.31
C GLY A 49 -21.27 -4.40 -11.00
N GLU A 50 -21.01 -3.35 -10.23
CA GLU A 50 -20.59 -2.05 -10.73
C GLU A 50 -19.10 -2.01 -11.05
N LYS A 51 -18.70 -1.15 -11.98
CA LYS A 51 -17.27 -0.92 -12.27
C LYS A 51 -16.65 0.00 -11.23
N LEU A 52 -15.40 -0.27 -10.88
CA LEU A 52 -14.61 0.62 -10.03
C LEU A 52 -14.18 1.89 -10.80
N PRO A 53 -13.87 2.99 -10.08
CA PRO A 53 -13.45 4.26 -10.70
C PRO A 53 -12.16 4.14 -11.53
N ILE A 54 -11.30 3.17 -11.19
CA ILE A 54 -10.06 2.88 -11.91
C ILE A 54 -9.89 1.38 -12.13
N ASP A 55 -9.11 1.02 -13.13
CA ASP A 55 -8.55 -0.32 -13.26
C ASP A 55 -7.42 -0.50 -12.25
N TRP A 56 -7.53 -1.50 -11.38
CA TRP A 56 -6.56 -1.79 -10.33
C TRP A 56 -5.40 -2.70 -10.77
N HIS A 57 -5.41 -3.18 -12.00
CA HIS A 57 -4.39 -4.09 -12.50
C HIS A 57 -2.97 -3.48 -12.37
N ASP A 58 -2.06 -4.23 -11.73
CA ASP A 58 -0.65 -3.88 -11.48
C ASP A 58 -0.44 -2.58 -10.68
N LYS A 59 -1.45 -2.13 -9.94
CA LYS A 59 -1.35 -0.93 -9.11
C LYS A 59 -0.93 -1.22 -7.68
N ILE A 60 -0.41 -0.18 -7.04
CA ILE A 60 -0.05 -0.16 -5.61
C ILE A 60 -1.06 0.71 -4.87
N VAL A 61 -1.66 0.17 -3.82
CA VAL A 61 -2.51 0.92 -2.89
C VAL A 61 -1.73 1.32 -1.64
N TYR A 62 -1.83 2.58 -1.24
CA TYR A 62 -1.30 3.11 0.00
C TYR A 62 -2.44 3.41 0.98
N TYR A 63 -2.41 2.78 2.13
CA TYR A 63 -3.39 2.98 3.20
C TYR A 63 -3.07 4.29 3.94
N LEU A 64 -3.53 5.38 3.38
CA LEU A 64 -3.22 6.75 3.76
C LEU A 64 -4.51 7.54 4.00
N GLY A 65 -4.49 8.37 5.04
CA GLY A 65 -5.41 9.50 5.23
C GLY A 65 -4.56 10.73 5.54
N PRO A 66 -4.27 11.58 4.55
CA PRO A 66 -3.35 12.70 4.74
C PRO A 66 -3.97 13.78 5.62
N THR A 67 -3.13 14.56 6.29
CA THR A 67 -3.55 15.84 6.86
C THR A 67 -3.68 16.89 5.75
N PRO A 68 -4.44 17.99 5.97
CA PRO A 68 -4.51 19.09 5.02
C PRO A 68 -3.12 19.59 4.62
N ALA A 69 -2.93 19.88 3.34
CA ALA A 69 -1.69 20.45 2.80
C ALA A 69 -1.48 21.88 3.30
N LYS A 70 -0.22 22.30 3.50
CA LYS A 70 0.11 23.70 3.64
C LYS A 70 0.11 24.38 2.27
N PRO A 71 -0.05 25.72 2.21
CA PRO A 71 0.05 26.45 0.96
C PRO A 71 1.37 26.13 0.22
N GLY A 72 1.26 25.67 -1.02
CA GLY A 72 2.39 25.28 -1.86
C GLY A 72 2.84 23.83 -1.76
N ASP A 73 2.39 23.06 -0.76
CA ASP A 73 2.67 21.64 -0.65
C ASP A 73 1.61 20.81 -1.39
N PRO A 74 1.98 19.69 -2.05
CA PRO A 74 1.01 18.82 -2.72
C PRO A 74 0.13 18.05 -1.72
N ILE A 75 0.64 17.80 -0.50
CA ILE A 75 -0.02 16.99 0.53
C ILE A 75 0.49 17.40 1.92
N GLY A 76 -0.29 17.17 2.96
CA GLY A 76 0.18 17.28 4.33
C GLY A 76 0.93 16.02 4.80
N SER A 77 0.91 15.74 6.09
CA SER A 77 1.55 14.53 6.63
C SER A 77 0.93 13.28 6.00
N ALA A 78 1.77 12.37 5.51
CA ALA A 78 1.37 11.23 4.70
C ALA A 78 1.82 9.88 5.35
N GLY A 79 1.51 9.69 6.62
CA GLY A 79 1.86 8.47 7.36
C GLY A 79 0.91 7.31 7.10
N PRO A 80 1.40 6.05 7.19
CA PRO A 80 0.59 4.86 6.94
C PRO A 80 -0.43 4.63 8.05
N THR A 81 -1.65 4.21 7.66
CA THR A 81 -2.66 3.66 8.57
C THR A 81 -2.38 2.17 8.85
N THR A 82 -2.89 1.67 9.97
CA THR A 82 -2.85 0.23 10.33
C THR A 82 -3.60 -0.59 9.29
N SER A 83 -2.88 -1.49 8.62
CA SER A 83 -3.39 -2.22 7.45
C SER A 83 -4.47 -3.25 7.79
N GLY A 84 -4.46 -3.83 8.98
CA GLY A 84 -5.46 -4.80 9.45
C GLY A 84 -6.90 -4.27 9.42
N ARG A 85 -7.09 -2.96 9.41
CA ARG A 85 -8.42 -2.33 9.25
C ARG A 85 -9.05 -2.62 7.88
N MET A 86 -8.25 -2.84 6.86
CA MET A 86 -8.70 -3.16 5.50
C MET A 86 -8.82 -4.66 5.24
N ASP A 87 -8.45 -5.53 6.19
CA ASP A 87 -8.36 -6.98 5.96
C ASP A 87 -9.66 -7.61 5.48
N ALA A 88 -10.82 -7.13 5.96
CA ALA A 88 -12.12 -7.61 5.51
C ALA A 88 -12.39 -7.36 4.01
N TYR A 89 -11.78 -6.34 3.43
CA TYR A 89 -11.99 -5.92 2.03
C TYR A 89 -10.86 -6.40 1.12
N THR A 90 -9.67 -6.60 1.68
CA THR A 90 -8.43 -6.82 0.92
C THR A 90 -8.51 -8.01 -0.04
N PRO A 91 -8.96 -9.22 0.34
CA PRO A 91 -9.02 -10.33 -0.60
C PRO A 91 -9.79 -9.99 -1.89
N THR A 92 -10.96 -9.38 -1.77
CA THR A 92 -11.79 -8.93 -2.90
C THR A 92 -11.06 -7.90 -3.76
N MET A 93 -10.32 -6.97 -3.15
CA MET A 93 -9.57 -5.96 -3.88
C MET A 93 -8.34 -6.54 -4.60
N LEU A 94 -7.69 -7.57 -4.04
CA LEU A 94 -6.58 -8.26 -4.70
C LEU A 94 -7.05 -9.04 -5.96
N GLU A 95 -8.29 -9.51 -5.97
CA GLU A 95 -8.92 -10.12 -7.16
C GLU A 95 -9.07 -9.11 -8.31
N GLN A 96 -9.08 -7.80 -8.03
CA GLN A 96 -9.11 -6.76 -9.04
C GLN A 96 -7.72 -6.45 -9.66
N GLY A 97 -6.68 -7.17 -9.24
CA GLY A 97 -5.34 -7.07 -9.84
C GLY A 97 -4.35 -6.18 -9.12
N ILE A 98 -4.65 -5.67 -7.92
CA ILE A 98 -3.67 -4.97 -7.07
C ILE A 98 -2.44 -5.87 -6.89
N LYS A 99 -1.24 -5.31 -7.07
CA LYS A 99 0.04 -6.03 -6.92
C LYS A 99 0.88 -5.55 -5.75
N GLY A 100 0.60 -4.38 -5.20
CA GLY A 100 1.30 -3.86 -4.04
C GLY A 100 0.37 -3.20 -3.05
N MET A 101 0.66 -3.37 -1.77
CA MET A 101 -0.03 -2.69 -0.68
C MET A 101 1.00 -2.01 0.21
N ILE A 102 0.79 -0.74 0.56
CA ILE A 102 1.66 0.00 1.49
C ILE A 102 0.85 0.33 2.74
N GLY A 103 1.40 0.01 3.90
CA GLY A 103 0.75 0.31 5.18
C GLY A 103 1.67 0.04 6.37
N LYS A 104 1.12 -0.43 7.49
CA LYS A 104 1.85 -0.88 8.68
C LYS A 104 1.07 -1.94 9.45
N GLY A 105 1.79 -2.75 10.23
CA GLY A 105 1.22 -3.80 11.07
C GLY A 105 0.94 -5.10 10.32
N SER A 106 0.63 -6.14 11.06
CA SER A 106 0.38 -7.49 10.53
C SER A 106 -0.92 -7.56 9.73
N ARG A 107 -1.02 -8.58 8.89
CA ARG A 107 -2.21 -8.90 8.10
C ARG A 107 -2.82 -10.21 8.60
N SER A 108 -4.13 -10.39 8.40
CA SER A 108 -4.81 -11.65 8.69
C SER A 108 -4.35 -12.77 7.74
N GLN A 109 -4.55 -14.02 8.15
CA GLN A 109 -4.20 -15.18 7.32
C GLN A 109 -4.92 -15.16 5.98
N ALA A 110 -6.19 -14.75 5.93
CA ALA A 110 -6.95 -14.63 4.69
C ALA A 110 -6.30 -13.66 3.69
N VAL A 111 -5.73 -12.56 4.17
CA VAL A 111 -4.98 -11.62 3.31
C VAL A 111 -3.67 -12.24 2.84
N VAL A 112 -2.93 -12.92 3.73
CA VAL A 112 -1.68 -13.61 3.36
C VAL A 112 -1.94 -14.67 2.28
N ASP A 113 -3.00 -15.44 2.40
CA ASP A 113 -3.39 -16.46 1.41
C ASP A 113 -3.76 -15.82 0.07
N ALA A 114 -4.50 -14.71 0.10
CA ALA A 114 -4.83 -13.95 -1.11
C ALA A 114 -3.56 -13.33 -1.76
N MET A 115 -2.61 -12.83 -0.99
CA MET A 115 -1.33 -12.33 -1.49
C MET A 115 -0.55 -13.41 -2.23
N LYS A 116 -0.47 -14.62 -1.67
CA LYS A 116 0.17 -15.78 -2.32
C LYS A 116 -0.53 -16.14 -3.64
N LYS A 117 -1.87 -16.22 -3.61
CA LYS A 117 -2.69 -16.57 -4.77
C LYS A 117 -2.51 -15.58 -5.92
N HIS A 118 -2.48 -14.28 -5.63
CA HIS A 118 -2.48 -13.21 -6.63
C HIS A 118 -1.10 -12.59 -6.89
N GLY A 119 -0.04 -13.09 -6.25
CA GLY A 119 1.33 -12.58 -6.43
C GLY A 119 1.51 -11.15 -5.96
N VAL A 120 1.06 -10.83 -4.75
CA VAL A 120 1.02 -9.45 -4.20
C VAL A 120 2.09 -9.27 -3.14
N THR A 121 2.78 -8.13 -3.17
CA THR A 121 3.75 -7.73 -2.15
C THR A 121 3.14 -6.72 -1.18
N TYR A 122 3.39 -6.91 0.10
CA TYR A 122 3.04 -5.96 1.15
C TYR A 122 4.27 -5.21 1.64
N PHE A 123 4.22 -3.89 1.58
CA PHE A 123 5.26 -2.97 1.99
C PHE A 123 4.85 -2.24 3.28
N ALA A 124 5.81 -2.04 4.18
CA ALA A 124 5.64 -1.12 5.29
C ALA A 124 6.26 0.23 4.97
N ALA A 125 5.50 1.30 5.20
CA ALA A 125 6.04 2.64 5.35
C ALA A 125 6.27 2.91 6.85
N VAL A 126 7.32 3.68 7.18
CA VAL A 126 7.72 3.88 8.57
C VAL A 126 6.72 4.79 9.28
N GLY A 127 6.07 4.26 10.33
CA GLY A 127 5.24 5.06 11.23
C GLY A 127 6.08 6.13 11.95
N GLY A 128 5.51 7.32 12.15
CA GLY A 128 6.24 8.47 12.74
C GLY A 128 7.04 9.30 11.73
N ALA A 129 7.33 8.78 10.53
CA ALA A 129 8.05 9.48 9.47
C ALA A 129 7.11 10.20 8.48
N ALA A 130 5.87 10.49 8.85
CA ALA A 130 4.83 11.02 7.95
C ALA A 130 5.21 12.30 7.20
N ALA A 131 5.93 13.21 7.86
CA ALA A 131 6.41 14.45 7.23
C ALA A 131 7.58 14.20 6.26
N LEU A 132 8.41 13.18 6.52
CA LEU A 132 9.49 12.76 5.61
C LEU A 132 8.93 12.03 4.39
N ILE A 133 7.97 11.14 4.60
CA ILE A 133 7.28 10.41 3.53
C ILE A 133 6.58 11.41 2.59
N ALA A 134 5.93 12.45 3.12
CA ALA A 134 5.28 13.49 2.33
C ALA A 134 6.22 14.14 1.31
N LYS A 135 7.52 14.27 1.60
CA LYS A 135 8.51 14.84 0.67
C LYS A 135 8.71 13.99 -0.60
N SER A 136 8.47 12.69 -0.53
CA SER A 136 8.53 11.81 -1.70
C SER A 136 7.29 11.92 -2.59
N ILE A 137 6.20 12.54 -2.10
CA ILE A 137 4.95 12.71 -2.84
C ILE A 137 5.02 14.06 -3.58
N LYS A 138 5.04 14.01 -4.91
CA LYS A 138 5.17 15.19 -5.78
C LYS A 138 3.82 15.73 -6.25
N LYS A 139 2.80 14.89 -6.28
CA LYS A 139 1.44 15.27 -6.67
C LYS A 139 0.43 14.41 -5.91
N TYR A 140 -0.70 15.00 -5.56
CA TYR A 140 -1.84 14.34 -4.93
C TYR A 140 -3.12 14.83 -5.61
N GLU A 141 -3.91 13.92 -6.16
CA GLU A 141 -5.17 14.23 -6.84
C GLU A 141 -6.27 13.26 -6.39
N VAL A 142 -7.34 13.81 -5.83
CA VAL A 142 -8.56 13.04 -5.57
C VAL A 142 -9.19 12.68 -6.92
N ILE A 143 -9.47 11.40 -7.15
CA ILE A 143 -10.01 10.87 -8.40
C ILE A 143 -11.41 10.29 -8.26
N ALA A 144 -11.82 9.93 -7.04
CA ALA A 144 -13.19 9.49 -6.75
C ALA A 144 -13.51 9.60 -5.25
N TYR A 145 -14.81 9.58 -4.93
CA TYR A 145 -15.33 9.56 -3.57
C TYR A 145 -14.92 10.80 -2.75
N GLU A 146 -15.01 11.98 -3.35
CA GLU A 146 -14.61 13.27 -2.74
C GLU A 146 -15.31 13.53 -1.39
N ASP A 147 -16.56 13.05 -1.25
CA ASP A 147 -17.37 13.13 -0.03
C ASP A 147 -16.74 12.39 1.16
N LEU A 148 -15.83 11.45 0.92
CA LEU A 148 -15.09 10.75 1.97
C LEU A 148 -13.93 11.58 2.55
N GLY A 149 -13.67 12.79 2.05
CA GLY A 149 -12.62 13.68 2.53
C GLY A 149 -11.22 13.02 2.50
N PRO A 150 -10.51 12.95 3.65
CA PRO A 150 -9.17 12.34 3.70
C PRO A 150 -9.12 10.85 3.36
N GLU A 151 -10.26 10.17 3.27
CA GLU A 151 -10.39 8.77 2.88
C GLU A 151 -10.83 8.57 1.43
N ALA A 152 -10.93 9.66 0.66
CA ALA A 152 -11.21 9.60 -0.77
C ALA A 152 -10.16 8.77 -1.51
N LEU A 153 -10.57 8.20 -2.66
CA LEU A 153 -9.62 7.57 -3.58
C LEU A 153 -8.81 8.66 -4.29
N ALA A 154 -7.50 8.63 -4.13
CA ALA A 154 -6.62 9.60 -4.76
C ALA A 154 -5.44 8.93 -5.47
N GLU A 155 -4.93 9.57 -6.52
CA GLU A 155 -3.69 9.22 -7.21
C GLU A 155 -2.54 10.07 -6.65
N LEU A 156 -1.42 9.42 -6.34
CA LEU A 156 -0.19 10.06 -5.89
C LEU A 156 0.91 9.81 -6.91
N THR A 157 1.61 10.87 -7.32
CA THR A 157 2.90 10.74 -8.00
C THR A 157 4.01 10.79 -6.97
N VAL A 158 4.81 9.73 -6.89
CA VAL A 158 5.89 9.61 -5.91
C VAL A 158 7.25 9.46 -6.59
N GLU A 159 8.29 9.91 -5.88
CA GLU A 159 9.68 9.76 -6.27
C GLU A 159 10.49 9.27 -5.07
N ASP A 160 11.19 8.16 -5.26
CA ASP A 160 11.99 7.49 -4.23
C ASP A 160 11.24 7.29 -2.90
N PHE A 161 9.97 6.88 -2.97
CA PHE A 161 9.12 6.64 -1.80
C PHE A 161 9.66 5.45 -1.01
N PRO A 162 10.14 5.64 0.25
CA PRO A 162 10.84 4.61 0.98
C PRO A 162 9.90 3.61 1.65
N CYS A 163 10.14 2.32 1.39
CA CYS A 163 9.41 1.22 2.00
C CYS A 163 10.33 0.04 2.34
N ILE A 164 9.81 -0.87 3.14
CA ILE A 164 10.41 -2.18 3.42
C ILE A 164 9.40 -3.25 3.04
N VAL A 165 9.83 -4.31 2.36
CA VAL A 165 8.98 -5.48 2.11
C VAL A 165 8.74 -6.21 3.43
N VAL A 166 7.50 -6.29 3.87
CA VAL A 166 7.12 -6.94 5.14
C VAL A 166 6.23 -8.16 4.94
N GLY A 167 5.71 -8.36 3.73
CA GLY A 167 5.03 -9.58 3.31
C GLY A 167 5.34 -9.86 1.85
N ASP A 168 5.82 -11.05 1.53
CA ASP A 168 6.12 -11.45 0.15
C ASP A 168 5.08 -12.43 -0.42
N THR A 169 5.25 -12.75 -1.69
CA THR A 169 4.35 -13.64 -2.43
C THR A 169 4.44 -15.12 -2.01
N GLU A 170 5.37 -15.46 -1.13
CA GLU A 170 5.51 -16.80 -0.54
C GLU A 170 4.78 -16.91 0.81
N GLY A 171 4.28 -15.79 1.35
CA GLY A 171 3.56 -15.71 2.61
C GLY A 171 4.47 -15.49 3.82
N ASN A 172 5.73 -15.11 3.58
CA ASN A 172 6.62 -14.72 4.66
C ASN A 172 6.18 -13.40 5.30
N ASN A 173 6.36 -13.28 6.61
CA ASN A 173 5.99 -12.10 7.39
C ASN A 173 7.23 -11.55 8.12
N PHE A 174 7.70 -10.36 7.74
CA PHE A 174 8.88 -9.74 8.33
C PHE A 174 8.67 -9.30 9.78
N TYR A 175 7.44 -8.99 10.17
CA TYR A 175 7.14 -8.68 11.59
C TYR A 175 7.41 -9.87 12.51
N GLU A 176 7.33 -11.10 12.00
CA GLU A 176 7.67 -12.32 12.75
C GLU A 176 9.14 -12.69 12.55
N LEU A 177 9.61 -12.74 11.32
CA LEU A 177 10.97 -13.18 10.97
C LEU A 177 12.03 -12.20 11.49
N GLY A 178 11.79 -10.89 11.36
CA GLY A 178 12.73 -9.85 11.79
C GLY A 178 12.95 -9.79 13.31
N GLN A 179 12.02 -10.29 14.10
CA GLN A 179 12.14 -10.34 15.57
C GLN A 179 12.93 -11.55 16.07
N LYS A 180 12.93 -12.67 15.30
CA LYS A 180 13.53 -13.94 15.76
C LYS A 180 14.98 -13.82 16.26
N PRO A 181 15.90 -13.08 15.59
CA PRO A 181 17.27 -12.97 16.04
C PRO A 181 17.46 -12.21 17.36
N TYR A 182 16.44 -11.44 17.79
CA TYR A 182 16.49 -10.55 18.95
C TYR A 182 15.62 -11.04 20.12
N ARG A 183 14.89 -12.13 19.93
CA ARG A 183 14.11 -12.73 21.04
C ARG A 183 15.07 -13.44 21.99
N GLU A 184 15.18 -12.93 23.22
CA GLU A 184 15.71 -13.67 24.34
C GLU A 184 14.65 -14.66 24.82
N ILE A 185 14.99 -15.96 24.90
CA ILE A 185 14.13 -17.04 25.39
C ILE A 185 14.18 -17.06 26.91
#